data_7d854e8860f53827ad5c16c6aedf378f
#
_entry.id   7d854e8860f53827ad5c16c6aedf378f
#
_cell.length_a   1.000
_cell.length_b   1.000
_cell.length_c   1.000
_cell.angle_alpha   90.00
_cell.angle_beta   90.00
_cell.angle_gamma   90.00
#
_symmetry.space_group_name_H-M   'P 1'
#
loop_
_entity.id
_entity.type
_entity.pdbx_description
1 polymer ?
#
loop_
_entity_poly.entity_id
_entity_poly.type
_entity_poly.pdbx_seq_one_letter_code
_entity_poly.pdbx_strand_id
1 'polypeptide(L)'
;MKEIIIDPITRLEGHGKIAIFLNDAGEVENAYLQIPELRGFEKFCIGRKAEDMPLLTSRICGVCPVAHHMAGTKALDTAFNVEPPEPAKKLRELMYCGYFIYDHTLHFYYLGGPDFVVGPDAPPEKRNILGVIEKAGLDVAKEVIKHRAYGQRITEIIGGKATHPVCGLPGGISKPLSEENRQEIEKMATSAVEFAKFSLKLFHDIVLKNTRYVELIKSDAYTLRTYYMGLVDEHNKVNFYDGKIRVVTPDGREFAKFEAKDYLEHIAEHVEPWTYVKLPYLKKVGWKGFVDGPDSGVYRVGPLGRLNAAEGMATPLAQEEYELMYKTLGGKPVHSTLAYHWARLIELLYASERAVELVKDPEITSTNVRNKPGEPGEGVGVVAAAR
;
A
#
# COMPACT_ATOMS: atom_id res chain seq x y z
N MET A 1 -7.01 -33.10 -19.52
CA MET A 1 -6.70 -31.77 -18.94
C MET A 1 -5.89 -32.00 -17.67
N LYS A 2 -4.69 -31.46 -17.58
CA LYS A 2 -3.82 -31.56 -16.39
C LYS A 2 -4.00 -30.31 -15.56
N GLU A 3 -4.18 -30.49 -14.24
CA GLU A 3 -4.34 -29.37 -13.29
C GLU A 3 -3.12 -29.27 -12.39
N ILE A 4 -2.66 -28.03 -12.13
CA ILE A 4 -1.61 -27.72 -11.16
C ILE A 4 -2.25 -26.84 -10.09
N ILE A 5 -2.22 -27.29 -8.84
CA ILE A 5 -2.78 -26.57 -7.69
C ILE A 5 -1.64 -26.08 -6.80
N ILE A 6 -1.68 -24.80 -6.47
CA ILE A 6 -0.83 -24.17 -5.44
C ILE A 6 -1.77 -23.75 -4.31
N ASP A 7 -1.79 -24.53 -3.22
CA ASP A 7 -2.70 -24.35 -2.08
C ASP A 7 -2.06 -24.89 -0.80
N PRO A 8 -1.78 -24.07 0.20
CA PRO A 8 -1.88 -22.60 0.17
C PRO A 8 -0.72 -21.93 -0.59
N ILE A 9 -0.93 -20.71 -1.04
CA ILE A 9 0.16 -19.84 -1.48
C ILE A 9 0.94 -19.43 -0.23
N THR A 10 2.27 -19.60 -0.25
CA THR A 10 3.16 -19.15 0.83
C THR A 10 3.66 -17.72 0.60
N ARG A 11 4.10 -17.03 1.65
CA ARG A 11 4.58 -15.65 1.63
C ARG A 11 3.56 -14.68 1.03
N LEU A 12 2.29 -14.92 1.32
CA LEU A 12 1.15 -14.08 1.00
C LEU A 12 0.52 -13.62 2.33
N GLU A 13 0.01 -12.41 2.37
CA GLU A 13 -0.87 -11.99 3.46
C GLU A 13 -2.28 -12.50 3.17
N GLY A 14 -2.92 -13.10 4.20
CA GLY A 14 -4.21 -13.81 4.05
C GLY A 14 -4.05 -15.20 3.42
N HIS A 15 -5.12 -15.70 2.82
CA HIS A 15 -5.15 -17.00 2.16
C HIS A 15 -5.37 -16.85 0.66
N GLY A 16 -4.65 -17.63 -0.11
CA GLY A 16 -4.80 -17.65 -1.57
C GLY A 16 -4.54 -19.05 -2.12
N LYS A 17 -5.23 -19.36 -3.19
CA LYS A 17 -5.06 -20.57 -3.98
C LYS A 17 -4.91 -20.20 -5.46
N ILE A 18 -4.00 -20.85 -6.16
CA ILE A 18 -3.89 -20.76 -7.61
C ILE A 18 -4.21 -22.12 -8.21
N ALA A 19 -5.14 -22.15 -9.16
CA ALA A 19 -5.44 -23.31 -9.99
C ALA A 19 -5.04 -23.00 -11.43
N ILE A 20 -4.16 -23.83 -12.02
CA ILE A 20 -3.66 -23.69 -13.39
C ILE A 20 -4.12 -24.92 -14.18
N PHE A 21 -4.81 -24.70 -15.28
CA PHE A 21 -5.31 -25.74 -16.17
C PHE A 21 -4.47 -25.76 -17.45
N LEU A 22 -3.96 -26.93 -17.79
CA LEU A 22 -3.15 -27.14 -18.98
C LEU A 22 -3.96 -27.89 -20.04
N ASN A 23 -3.79 -27.50 -21.31
CA ASN A 23 -4.28 -28.25 -22.46
C ASN A 23 -3.46 -29.54 -22.68
N ASP A 24 -3.82 -30.31 -23.70
CA ASP A 24 -3.14 -31.56 -24.02
C ASP A 24 -1.70 -31.36 -24.54
N ALA A 25 -1.36 -30.18 -25.03
CA ALA A 25 -0.01 -29.78 -25.41
C ALA A 25 0.86 -29.34 -24.22
N GLY A 26 0.27 -29.22 -23.01
CA GLY A 26 0.96 -28.77 -21.80
C GLY A 26 1.06 -27.25 -21.66
N GLU A 27 0.33 -26.49 -22.47
CA GLU A 27 0.26 -25.04 -22.40
C GLU A 27 -0.83 -24.60 -21.42
N VAL A 28 -0.69 -23.43 -20.81
CA VAL A 28 -1.69 -22.88 -19.90
C VAL A 28 -2.94 -22.45 -20.68
N GLU A 29 -4.06 -23.12 -20.42
CA GLU A 29 -5.37 -22.77 -20.95
C GLU A 29 -6.10 -21.77 -20.05
N ASN A 30 -6.07 -22.00 -18.73
CA ASN A 30 -6.66 -21.13 -17.73
C ASN A 30 -5.80 -21.06 -16.46
N ALA A 31 -5.86 -19.93 -15.77
CA ALA A 31 -5.27 -19.76 -14.46
C ALA A 31 -6.19 -18.91 -13.57
N TYR A 32 -6.52 -19.40 -12.39
CA TYR A 32 -7.43 -18.74 -11.45
C TYR A 32 -6.75 -18.47 -10.13
N LEU A 33 -6.75 -17.21 -9.70
CA LEU A 33 -6.39 -16.80 -8.35
C LEU A 33 -7.67 -16.74 -7.51
N GLN A 34 -7.76 -17.59 -6.52
CA GLN A 34 -8.90 -17.68 -5.60
C GLN A 34 -8.49 -17.14 -4.23
N ILE A 35 -9.33 -16.28 -3.66
CA ILE A 35 -9.14 -15.74 -2.31
C ILE A 35 -10.30 -16.26 -1.46
N PRO A 36 -10.09 -17.30 -0.62
CA PRO A 36 -11.14 -17.93 0.18
C PRO A 36 -11.46 -17.19 1.48
N GLU A 37 -11.07 -15.94 1.61
CA GLU A 37 -11.32 -15.13 2.79
C GLU A 37 -12.78 -14.72 2.94
N LEU A 38 -13.20 -14.46 4.19
CA LEU A 38 -14.53 -13.99 4.51
C LEU A 38 -14.81 -12.67 3.77
N ARG A 39 -15.92 -12.64 3.06
CA ARG A 39 -16.49 -11.47 2.42
C ARG A 39 -17.85 -11.16 3.03
N GLY A 40 -18.32 -9.90 2.91
CA GLY A 40 -19.65 -9.50 3.32
C GLY A 40 -19.65 -8.45 4.43
N PHE A 41 -18.53 -7.80 4.70
CA PHE A 41 -18.48 -6.66 5.64
C PHE A 41 -19.48 -5.57 5.26
N GLU A 42 -19.71 -5.33 3.97
CA GLU A 42 -20.73 -4.41 3.47
C GLU A 42 -22.15 -4.78 3.91
N LYS A 43 -22.43 -6.07 4.10
CA LYS A 43 -23.71 -6.55 4.65
C LYS A 43 -23.73 -6.55 6.18
N PHE A 44 -22.64 -6.95 6.78
CA PHE A 44 -22.47 -6.98 8.23
C PHE A 44 -22.57 -5.60 8.87
N CYS A 45 -22.13 -4.55 8.19
CA CYS A 45 -22.17 -3.17 8.68
C CYS A 45 -23.55 -2.52 8.59
N ILE A 46 -24.49 -3.05 7.79
CA ILE A 46 -25.84 -2.49 7.69
C ILE A 46 -26.56 -2.55 9.04
N GLY A 47 -27.14 -1.43 9.47
CA GLY A 47 -27.82 -1.29 10.76
C GLY A 47 -26.91 -1.10 11.96
N ARG A 48 -25.58 -1.04 11.76
CA ARG A 48 -24.64 -0.67 12.82
C ARG A 48 -24.54 0.85 12.94
N LYS A 49 -24.13 1.32 14.11
CA LYS A 49 -23.85 2.76 14.29
C LYS A 49 -22.72 3.20 13.40
N ALA A 50 -22.86 4.35 12.78
CA ALA A 50 -21.83 4.89 11.89
C ALA A 50 -20.47 5.07 12.63
N GLU A 51 -20.51 5.50 13.88
CA GLU A 51 -19.33 5.73 14.74
C GLU A 51 -18.54 4.45 15.03
N ASP A 52 -19.17 3.27 14.91
CA ASP A 52 -18.49 1.98 15.08
C ASP A 52 -17.69 1.57 13.81
N MET A 53 -17.93 2.22 12.66
CA MET A 53 -17.35 1.83 11.38
C MET A 53 -15.82 1.82 11.38
N PRO A 54 -15.07 2.82 11.90
CA PRO A 54 -13.61 2.76 11.96
C PRO A 54 -13.07 1.55 12.72
N LEU A 55 -13.80 1.09 13.75
CA LEU A 55 -13.45 -0.09 14.52
C LEU A 55 -13.79 -1.39 13.80
N LEU A 56 -14.97 -1.46 13.19
CA LEU A 56 -15.44 -2.64 12.45
C LEU A 56 -14.61 -2.88 11.20
N THR A 57 -14.40 -1.85 10.39
CA THR A 57 -13.64 -1.96 9.13
C THR A 57 -12.17 -2.29 9.39
N SER A 58 -11.58 -1.83 10.49
CA SER A 58 -10.22 -2.21 10.86
C SER A 58 -10.04 -3.72 11.03
N ARG A 59 -11.12 -4.47 11.31
CA ARG A 59 -11.09 -5.95 11.48
C ARG A 59 -11.07 -6.72 10.18
N ILE A 60 -11.21 -6.05 9.03
CA ILE A 60 -11.09 -6.69 7.72
C ILE A 60 -9.69 -7.30 7.56
N CYS A 61 -8.66 -6.63 8.09
CA CYS A 61 -7.27 -7.07 7.93
C CYS A 61 -6.45 -6.88 9.21
N GLY A 62 -5.65 -7.88 9.56
CA GLY A 62 -4.74 -7.84 10.72
C GLY A 62 -3.38 -7.19 10.44
N VAL A 63 -3.01 -7.00 9.18
CA VAL A 63 -1.72 -6.42 8.77
C VAL A 63 -1.90 -4.95 8.34
N CYS A 64 -3.02 -4.61 7.68
CA CYS A 64 -3.33 -3.25 7.20
C CYS A 64 -4.52 -2.59 7.92
N PRO A 65 -4.73 -2.78 9.24
CA PRO A 65 -5.90 -2.24 9.94
C PRO A 65 -5.94 -0.72 9.97
N VAL A 66 -4.79 -0.06 9.88
CA VAL A 66 -4.68 1.41 9.86
C VAL A 66 -5.36 1.99 8.61
N ALA A 67 -5.19 1.36 7.44
CA ALA A 67 -5.84 1.81 6.21
C ALA A 67 -7.36 1.72 6.33
N HIS A 68 -7.88 0.57 6.76
CA HIS A 68 -9.32 0.39 6.97
C HIS A 68 -9.90 1.33 8.02
N HIS A 69 -9.16 1.55 9.12
CA HIS A 69 -9.56 2.49 10.19
C HIS A 69 -9.65 3.93 9.65
N MET A 70 -8.63 4.38 8.90
CA MET A 70 -8.62 5.74 8.37
C MET A 70 -9.63 5.95 7.25
N ALA A 71 -9.84 4.98 6.36
CA ALA A 71 -10.91 5.07 5.35
C ALA A 71 -12.28 5.23 6.03
N GLY A 72 -12.56 4.39 7.04
CA GLY A 72 -13.78 4.52 7.84
C GLY A 72 -13.89 5.86 8.58
N THR A 73 -12.78 6.37 9.13
CA THR A 73 -12.76 7.66 9.82
C THR A 73 -13.03 8.82 8.85
N LYS A 74 -12.40 8.83 7.67
CA LYS A 74 -12.66 9.85 6.63
C LYS A 74 -14.08 9.77 6.08
N ALA A 75 -14.66 8.58 5.97
CA ALA A 75 -16.07 8.42 5.61
C ALA A 75 -16.99 9.04 6.66
N LEU A 76 -16.65 8.94 7.96
CA LEU A 76 -17.39 9.62 9.03
C LEU A 76 -17.24 11.14 8.98
N ASP A 77 -16.03 11.65 8.71
CA ASP A 77 -15.83 13.10 8.55
C ASP A 77 -16.79 13.65 7.49
N THR A 78 -16.89 12.97 6.34
CA THR A 78 -17.78 13.36 5.26
C THR A 78 -19.25 13.15 5.62
N ALA A 79 -19.59 12.02 6.25
CA ALA A 79 -20.97 11.70 6.63
C ALA A 79 -21.53 12.67 7.68
N PHE A 80 -20.67 13.16 8.58
CA PHE A 80 -21.04 14.15 9.60
C PHE A 80 -20.72 15.60 9.19
N ASN A 81 -20.41 15.83 7.92
CA ASN A 81 -20.09 17.14 7.35
C ASN A 81 -19.15 17.95 8.26
N VAL A 82 -18.05 17.36 8.67
CA VAL A 82 -17.07 17.96 9.57
C VAL A 82 -15.66 17.81 9.00
N GLU A 83 -14.94 18.93 8.97
CA GLU A 83 -13.53 18.96 8.58
C GLU A 83 -12.67 18.84 9.83
N PRO A 84 -11.72 17.88 9.94
CA PRO A 84 -10.76 17.82 11.03
C PRO A 84 -9.84 19.06 11.02
N PRO A 85 -9.44 19.60 12.20
CA PRO A 85 -8.45 20.65 12.26
C PRO A 85 -7.07 20.15 11.78
N GLU A 86 -6.23 21.06 11.27
CA GLU A 86 -4.92 20.70 10.69
C GLU A 86 -4.02 19.85 11.59
N PRO A 87 -3.91 20.11 12.91
CA PRO A 87 -3.14 19.23 13.79
C PRO A 87 -3.67 17.77 13.80
N ALA A 88 -4.98 17.58 13.71
CA ALA A 88 -5.56 16.24 13.65
C ALA A 88 -5.25 15.53 12.33
N LYS A 89 -5.29 16.23 11.20
CA LYS A 89 -4.89 15.70 9.88
C LYS A 89 -3.43 15.27 9.90
N LYS A 90 -2.53 16.13 10.40
CA LYS A 90 -1.10 15.85 10.56
C LYS A 90 -0.84 14.62 11.44
N LEU A 91 -1.56 14.47 12.55
CA LEU A 91 -1.44 13.30 13.42
C LEU A 91 -1.94 12.02 12.74
N ARG A 92 -3.05 12.07 12.00
CA ARG A 92 -3.54 10.94 11.21
C ARG A 92 -2.55 10.53 10.12
N GLU A 93 -1.98 11.51 9.41
CA GLU A 93 -0.94 11.29 8.40
C GLU A 93 0.35 10.72 9.02
N LEU A 94 0.79 11.23 10.18
CA LEU A 94 1.96 10.70 10.89
C LEU A 94 1.76 9.24 11.32
N MET A 95 0.58 8.89 11.82
CA MET A 95 0.23 7.50 12.10
C MET A 95 0.26 6.65 10.82
N TYR A 96 -0.18 7.22 9.71
CA TYR A 96 -0.18 6.58 8.40
C TYR A 96 1.24 6.32 7.89
N CYS A 97 2.16 7.27 8.09
CA CYS A 97 3.60 7.06 7.83
C CYS A 97 4.15 5.89 8.66
N GLY A 98 3.82 5.81 9.95
CA GLY A 98 4.18 4.68 10.81
C GLY A 98 3.68 3.34 10.25
N TYR A 99 2.44 3.31 9.76
CA TYR A 99 1.87 2.14 9.10
C TYR A 99 2.67 1.73 7.85
N PHE A 100 2.99 2.65 6.95
CA PHE A 100 3.78 2.34 5.77
C PHE A 100 5.19 1.85 6.11
N ILE A 101 5.82 2.42 7.13
CA ILE A 101 7.15 1.98 7.60
C ILE A 101 7.11 0.51 8.02
N TYR A 102 6.19 0.10 8.89
CA TYR A 102 6.18 -1.29 9.35
C TYR A 102 5.70 -2.27 8.27
N ASP A 103 4.73 -1.89 7.43
CA ASP A 103 4.16 -2.76 6.40
C ASP A 103 5.15 -2.99 5.25
N HIS A 104 5.77 -1.92 4.74
CA HIS A 104 6.75 -2.04 3.67
C HIS A 104 8.02 -2.78 4.10
N THR A 105 8.46 -2.57 5.33
CA THR A 105 9.56 -3.35 5.92
C THR A 105 9.20 -4.83 6.00
N LEU A 106 8.00 -5.16 6.50
CA LEU A 106 7.51 -6.54 6.54
C LEU A 106 7.49 -7.15 5.13
N HIS A 107 6.83 -6.46 4.19
CA HIS A 107 6.66 -7.00 2.85
C HIS A 107 8.01 -7.27 2.15
N PHE A 108 8.89 -6.28 2.17
CA PHE A 108 10.16 -6.42 1.46
C PHE A 108 11.02 -7.55 2.02
N TYR A 109 11.23 -7.60 3.34
CA TYR A 109 12.16 -8.56 3.93
C TYR A 109 11.58 -9.97 4.12
N TYR A 110 10.27 -10.10 4.36
CA TYR A 110 9.63 -11.39 4.63
C TYR A 110 8.96 -12.00 3.41
N LEU A 111 8.32 -11.19 2.56
CA LEU A 111 7.50 -11.70 1.46
C LEU A 111 8.24 -11.66 0.12
N GLY A 112 8.83 -10.54 -0.25
CA GLY A 112 9.48 -10.34 -1.55
C GLY A 112 10.98 -10.64 -1.55
N GLY A 113 11.68 -10.18 -0.53
CA GLY A 113 13.14 -10.27 -0.42
C GLY A 113 13.75 -11.67 -0.54
N PRO A 114 13.11 -12.73 -0.02
CA PRO A 114 13.68 -14.07 -0.14
C PRO A 114 14.02 -14.50 -1.57
N ASP A 115 13.23 -14.10 -2.56
CA ASP A 115 13.48 -14.46 -3.95
C ASP A 115 14.70 -13.76 -4.56
N PHE A 116 15.04 -12.57 -4.07
CA PHE A 116 16.21 -11.83 -4.54
C PHE A 116 17.45 -12.08 -3.66
N VAL A 117 17.29 -12.08 -2.35
CA VAL A 117 18.40 -12.23 -1.40
C VAL A 117 18.92 -13.66 -1.39
N VAL A 118 18.05 -14.64 -1.33
CA VAL A 118 18.40 -16.07 -1.36
C VAL A 118 18.62 -16.54 -2.80
N GLY A 119 17.81 -16.03 -3.71
CA GLY A 119 17.82 -16.31 -5.14
C GLY A 119 16.64 -17.16 -5.60
N PRO A 120 16.13 -16.93 -6.83
CA PRO A 120 14.97 -17.62 -7.36
C PRO A 120 15.22 -19.11 -7.64
N ASP A 121 16.47 -19.49 -7.87
CA ASP A 121 16.90 -20.87 -8.14
C ASP A 121 17.19 -21.67 -6.86
N ALA A 122 17.17 -21.03 -5.70
CA ALA A 122 17.39 -21.72 -4.43
C ALA A 122 16.24 -22.67 -4.10
N PRO A 123 16.51 -23.79 -3.39
CA PRO A 123 15.47 -24.70 -2.94
C PRO A 123 14.33 -23.95 -2.21
N PRO A 124 13.04 -24.31 -2.45
CA PRO A 124 11.91 -23.61 -1.86
C PRO A 124 11.96 -23.48 -0.34
N GLU A 125 12.47 -24.50 0.35
CA GLU A 125 12.64 -24.53 1.80
C GLU A 125 13.66 -23.52 2.34
N LYS A 126 14.55 -23.00 1.48
CA LYS A 126 15.50 -21.95 1.83
C LYS A 126 15.02 -20.54 1.46
N ARG A 127 14.02 -20.43 0.58
CA ARG A 127 13.46 -19.14 0.14
C ARG A 127 12.45 -18.58 1.13
N ASN A 128 12.92 -18.28 2.34
CA ASN A 128 12.13 -17.75 3.45
C ASN A 128 12.99 -16.78 4.29
N ILE A 129 12.44 -16.29 5.40
CA ILE A 129 13.12 -15.33 6.27
C ILE A 129 14.40 -15.92 6.89
N LEU A 130 14.44 -17.22 7.16
CA LEU A 130 15.65 -17.84 7.72
C LEU A 130 16.79 -17.85 6.69
N GLY A 131 16.49 -18.12 5.41
CA GLY A 131 17.43 -18.00 4.32
C GLY A 131 17.90 -16.56 4.10
N VAL A 132 17.03 -15.57 4.27
CA VAL A 132 17.44 -14.15 4.25
C VAL A 132 18.40 -13.84 5.39
N ILE A 133 18.15 -14.32 6.60
CA ILE A 133 19.05 -14.14 7.75
C ILE A 133 20.41 -14.81 7.51
N GLU A 134 20.40 -16.02 6.97
CA GLU A 134 21.63 -16.76 6.62
C GLU A 134 22.49 -15.97 5.62
N LYS A 135 21.89 -15.32 4.63
CA LYS A 135 22.58 -14.57 3.57
C LYS A 135 22.95 -13.14 3.95
N ALA A 136 22.02 -12.40 4.58
CA ALA A 136 22.20 -10.98 4.91
C ALA A 136 22.85 -10.75 6.28
N GLY A 137 22.85 -11.76 7.13
CA GLY A 137 23.41 -11.70 8.48
C GLY A 137 22.39 -11.31 9.56
N LEU A 138 22.71 -11.68 10.80
CA LEU A 138 21.85 -11.47 11.96
C LEU A 138 21.67 -9.98 12.29
N ASP A 139 22.64 -9.14 12.03
CA ASP A 139 22.56 -7.70 12.33
C ASP A 139 21.56 -7.00 11.42
N VAL A 140 21.49 -7.37 10.13
CA VAL A 140 20.42 -6.92 9.24
C VAL A 140 19.05 -7.35 9.75
N ALA A 141 18.92 -8.59 10.20
CA ALA A 141 17.67 -9.09 10.75
C ALA A 141 17.22 -8.29 11.99
N LYS A 142 18.13 -7.94 12.90
CA LYS A 142 17.84 -7.10 14.07
C LYS A 142 17.35 -5.71 13.66
N GLU A 143 18.00 -5.07 12.69
CA GLU A 143 17.57 -3.76 12.18
C GLU A 143 16.19 -3.83 11.52
N VAL A 144 15.88 -4.88 10.77
CA VAL A 144 14.55 -5.11 10.18
C VAL A 144 13.47 -5.22 11.26
N ILE A 145 13.70 -6.04 12.30
CA ILE A 145 12.76 -6.23 13.41
C ILE A 145 12.56 -4.90 14.16
N LYS A 146 13.64 -4.18 14.44
CA LYS A 146 13.64 -2.90 15.14
C LYS A 146 12.82 -1.85 14.39
N HIS A 147 13.05 -1.66 13.09
CA HIS A 147 12.35 -0.62 12.33
C HIS A 147 10.89 -0.98 12.04
N ARG A 148 10.58 -2.27 11.89
CA ARG A 148 9.20 -2.73 11.90
C ARG A 148 8.51 -2.39 13.24
N ALA A 149 9.18 -2.63 14.37
CA ALA A 149 8.66 -2.28 15.69
C ALA A 149 8.50 -0.76 15.87
N TYR A 150 9.38 0.06 15.30
CA TYR A 150 9.26 1.52 15.32
C TYR A 150 8.00 2.00 14.60
N GLY A 151 7.71 1.50 13.41
CA GLY A 151 6.48 1.85 12.70
C GLY A 151 5.22 1.45 13.49
N GLN A 152 5.24 0.26 14.12
CA GLN A 152 4.15 -0.16 15.00
C GLN A 152 4.04 0.72 16.25
N ARG A 153 5.15 1.15 16.83
CA ARG A 153 5.16 2.02 18.02
C ARG A 153 4.64 3.43 17.69
N ILE A 154 4.98 4.00 16.55
CA ILE A 154 4.39 5.26 16.06
C ILE A 154 2.87 5.12 15.95
N THR A 155 2.41 4.03 15.35
CA THR A 155 0.97 3.73 15.23
C THR A 155 0.32 3.58 16.61
N GLU A 156 0.97 2.93 17.56
CA GLU A 156 0.46 2.74 18.92
C GLU A 156 0.36 4.06 19.71
N ILE A 157 1.38 4.90 19.65
CA ILE A 157 1.42 6.19 20.35
C ILE A 157 0.23 7.06 19.93
N ILE A 158 -0.03 7.16 18.64
CA ILE A 158 -1.09 8.00 18.08
C ILE A 158 -2.44 7.27 18.09
N GLY A 159 -2.43 6.02 17.64
CA GLY A 159 -3.63 5.22 17.41
C GLY A 159 -4.20 4.54 18.66
N GLY A 160 -3.43 4.52 19.77
CA GLY A 160 -3.82 3.85 21.02
C GLY A 160 -3.55 2.35 21.05
N LYS A 161 -3.30 1.71 19.88
CA LYS A 161 -2.92 0.31 19.74
C LYS A 161 -2.00 0.15 18.55
N ALA A 162 -1.01 -0.74 18.65
CA ALA A 162 -0.09 -1.09 17.57
C ALA A 162 -0.81 -1.79 16.40
N THR A 163 -1.84 -2.58 16.73
CA THR A 163 -2.72 -3.24 15.76
C THR A 163 -4.16 -2.83 16.06
N HIS A 164 -4.96 -2.56 15.03
CA HIS A 164 -6.32 -2.07 15.12
C HIS A 164 -6.46 -0.76 15.93
N PRO A 165 -5.98 0.37 15.40
CA PRO A 165 -6.07 1.66 16.08
C PRO A 165 -7.52 2.03 16.39
N VAL A 166 -7.69 2.87 17.41
CA VAL A 166 -9.00 3.26 17.95
C VAL A 166 -9.16 4.78 18.05
N CYS A 167 -8.25 5.53 17.46
CA CYS A 167 -8.15 6.98 17.66
C CYS A 167 -9.04 7.81 16.76
N GLY A 168 -9.48 7.29 15.60
CA GLY A 168 -10.24 8.04 14.62
C GLY A 168 -11.66 8.32 15.11
N LEU A 169 -12.03 9.59 15.10
CA LEU A 169 -13.35 10.10 15.46
C LEU A 169 -13.82 11.05 14.35
N PRO A 170 -15.15 11.17 14.12
CA PRO A 170 -15.64 12.19 13.19
C PRO A 170 -15.15 13.58 13.63
N GLY A 171 -14.53 14.28 12.70
CA GLY A 171 -13.98 15.61 12.91
C GLY A 171 -12.59 15.65 13.59
N GLY A 172 -11.90 14.50 13.73
CA GLY A 172 -10.56 14.53 14.28
C GLY A 172 -10.02 13.24 14.86
N ILE A 173 -9.29 13.36 15.97
CA ILE A 173 -8.61 12.25 16.66
C ILE A 173 -8.89 12.35 18.17
N SER A 174 -8.81 11.20 18.87
CA SER A 174 -9.24 11.07 20.26
C SER A 174 -8.37 11.80 21.30
N LYS A 175 -7.09 12.05 21.00
CA LYS A 175 -6.14 12.70 21.91
C LYS A 175 -5.04 13.45 21.16
N PRO A 176 -4.50 14.55 21.72
CA PRO A 176 -3.32 15.21 21.19
C PRO A 176 -2.04 14.39 21.44
N LEU A 177 -0.97 14.74 20.76
CA LEU A 177 0.37 14.19 20.96
C LEU A 177 1.10 14.99 22.05
N SER A 178 1.65 14.31 23.07
CA SER A 178 2.51 14.95 24.06
C SER A 178 3.90 15.23 23.50
N GLU A 179 4.60 16.20 24.08
CA GLU A 179 5.97 16.52 23.67
C GLU A 179 6.94 15.36 23.89
N GLU A 180 6.77 14.57 24.96
CA GLU A 180 7.55 13.36 25.20
C GLU A 180 7.38 12.34 24.06
N ASN A 181 6.13 12.06 23.69
CA ASN A 181 5.81 11.16 22.57
C ASN A 181 6.29 11.72 21.23
N ARG A 182 6.21 13.03 21.01
CA ARG A 182 6.75 13.69 19.82
C ARG A 182 8.25 13.39 19.66
N GLN A 183 9.02 13.57 20.75
CA GLN A 183 10.46 13.30 20.75
C GLN A 183 10.78 11.80 20.55
N GLU A 184 9.98 10.90 21.11
CA GLU A 184 10.10 9.46 20.88
C GLU A 184 9.89 9.15 19.38
N ILE A 185 8.83 9.69 18.77
CA ILE A 185 8.54 9.49 17.34
C ILE A 185 9.63 10.10 16.47
N GLU A 186 10.14 11.30 16.78
CA GLU A 186 11.20 11.94 16.02
C GLU A 186 12.47 11.08 15.93
N LYS A 187 12.87 10.45 17.03
CA LYS A 187 14.02 9.52 17.04
C LYS A 187 13.76 8.30 16.15
N MET A 188 12.57 7.72 16.25
CA MET A 188 12.20 6.55 15.44
C MET A 188 12.09 6.89 13.95
N ALA A 189 11.47 8.01 13.59
CA ALA A 189 11.33 8.45 12.22
C ALA A 189 12.68 8.79 11.57
N THR A 190 13.57 9.49 12.30
CA THR A 190 14.93 9.80 11.81
C THR A 190 15.73 8.51 11.58
N SER A 191 15.63 7.53 12.49
CA SER A 191 16.26 6.23 12.31
C SER A 191 15.67 5.47 11.10
N ALA A 192 14.37 5.59 10.86
CA ALA A 192 13.69 4.93 9.73
C ALA A 192 14.15 5.48 8.37
N VAL A 193 14.52 6.76 8.26
CA VAL A 193 15.12 7.33 7.03
C VAL A 193 16.43 6.62 6.70
N GLU A 194 17.32 6.47 7.68
CA GLU A 194 18.60 5.78 7.47
C GLU A 194 18.41 4.29 7.14
N PHE A 195 17.43 3.65 7.76
CA PHE A 195 17.07 2.27 7.43
C PHE A 195 16.48 2.13 6.02
N ALA A 196 15.65 3.07 5.56
CA ALA A 196 15.10 3.07 4.20
C ALA A 196 16.22 3.25 3.15
N LYS A 197 17.16 4.15 3.39
CA LYS A 197 18.38 4.32 2.57
C LYS A 197 19.23 3.04 2.53
N PHE A 198 19.43 2.41 3.68
CA PHE A 198 20.08 1.12 3.76
C PHE A 198 19.37 0.04 2.95
N SER A 199 18.04 -0.02 3.04
CA SER A 199 17.23 -1.00 2.31
C SER A 199 17.29 -0.79 0.78
N LEU A 200 17.28 0.47 0.32
CA LEU A 200 17.51 0.82 -1.08
C LEU A 200 18.91 0.43 -1.53
N LYS A 201 19.93 0.75 -0.73
CA LYS A 201 21.31 0.33 -1.05
C LYS A 201 21.43 -1.20 -1.14
N LEU A 202 20.80 -1.94 -0.23
CA LEU A 202 20.77 -3.40 -0.28
C LEU A 202 20.12 -3.90 -1.58
N PHE A 203 18.99 -3.29 -1.98
CA PHE A 203 18.32 -3.61 -3.24
C PHE A 203 19.22 -3.31 -4.45
N HIS A 204 19.88 -2.15 -4.47
CA HIS A 204 20.83 -1.80 -5.53
C HIS A 204 21.98 -2.81 -5.63
N ASP A 205 22.56 -3.18 -4.49
CA ASP A 205 23.72 -4.08 -4.45
C ASP A 205 23.36 -5.52 -4.86
N ILE A 206 22.18 -6.02 -4.47
CA ILE A 206 21.78 -7.41 -4.77
C ILE A 206 21.05 -7.51 -6.12
N VAL A 207 20.18 -6.56 -6.43
CA VAL A 207 19.26 -6.65 -7.60
C VAL A 207 19.81 -5.87 -8.79
N LEU A 208 20.08 -4.57 -8.63
CA LEU A 208 20.43 -3.73 -9.78
C LEU A 208 21.84 -3.98 -10.31
N LYS A 209 22.78 -4.43 -9.48
CA LYS A 209 24.12 -4.87 -9.94
C LYS A 209 24.12 -6.27 -10.57
N ASN A 210 23.04 -7.01 -10.43
CA ASN A 210 22.88 -8.32 -11.04
C ASN A 210 22.13 -8.20 -12.38
N THR A 211 22.86 -8.30 -13.48
CA THR A 211 22.31 -8.18 -14.86
C THR A 211 21.13 -9.13 -15.07
N ARG A 212 21.23 -10.37 -14.59
CA ARG A 212 20.17 -11.39 -14.71
C ARG A 212 18.87 -10.93 -14.01
N TYR A 213 18.97 -10.28 -12.85
CA TYR A 213 17.79 -9.77 -12.13
C TYR A 213 17.18 -8.57 -12.85
N VAL A 214 18.01 -7.68 -13.40
CA VAL A 214 17.52 -6.54 -14.19
C VAL A 214 16.83 -7.02 -15.47
N GLU A 215 17.39 -8.02 -16.15
CA GLU A 215 16.77 -8.66 -17.31
C GLU A 215 15.44 -9.32 -16.95
N LEU A 216 15.39 -10.03 -15.81
CA LEU A 216 14.16 -10.65 -15.30
C LEU A 216 13.09 -9.59 -15.02
N ILE A 217 13.45 -8.47 -14.36
CA ILE A 217 12.54 -7.36 -14.10
C ILE A 217 11.98 -6.77 -15.41
N LYS A 218 12.81 -6.67 -16.44
CA LYS A 218 12.43 -6.11 -17.75
C LYS A 218 11.76 -7.12 -18.69
N SER A 219 11.68 -8.40 -18.31
CA SER A 219 11.15 -9.45 -19.18
C SER A 219 9.64 -9.32 -19.40
N ASP A 220 9.18 -9.75 -20.57
CA ASP A 220 7.76 -9.77 -20.91
C ASP A 220 6.96 -10.72 -20.00
N ALA A 221 7.59 -11.76 -19.45
CA ALA A 221 6.97 -12.71 -18.54
C ALA A 221 6.39 -12.07 -17.27
N TYR A 222 6.94 -10.93 -16.84
CA TYR A 222 6.46 -10.18 -15.69
C TYR A 222 5.83 -8.83 -16.08
N THR A 223 5.60 -8.61 -17.35
CA THR A 223 5.00 -7.37 -17.87
C THR A 223 3.50 -7.54 -18.06
N LEU A 224 2.73 -6.60 -17.53
CA LEU A 224 1.31 -6.48 -17.78
C LEU A 224 0.97 -4.99 -17.90
N ARG A 225 0.55 -4.58 -19.09
CA ARG A 225 0.16 -3.20 -19.38
C ARG A 225 -1.28 -3.00 -18.92
N THR A 226 -1.47 -2.13 -17.96
CA THR A 226 -2.80 -1.81 -17.39
C THR A 226 -2.90 -0.32 -17.16
N TYR A 227 -4.09 0.14 -16.79
CA TYR A 227 -4.24 1.42 -16.12
C TYR A 227 -3.57 1.40 -14.74
N TYR A 228 -3.26 2.57 -14.21
CA TYR A 228 -2.69 2.75 -12.88
C TYR A 228 -3.49 3.76 -12.09
N MET A 229 -3.70 3.50 -10.80
CA MET A 229 -4.48 4.36 -9.93
C MET A 229 -3.72 4.62 -8.62
N GLY A 230 -3.76 5.87 -8.15
CA GLY A 230 -3.18 6.29 -6.88
C GLY A 230 -3.76 7.60 -6.38
N LEU A 231 -3.56 7.88 -5.10
CA LEU A 231 -3.84 9.20 -4.54
C LEU A 231 -2.68 10.14 -4.86
N VAL A 232 -3.04 11.37 -5.22
CA VAL A 232 -2.08 12.44 -5.51
C VAL A 232 -2.52 13.74 -4.84
N ASP A 233 -1.55 14.55 -4.45
CA ASP A 233 -1.75 15.89 -3.95
C ASP A 233 -2.13 16.89 -5.07
N GLU A 234 -2.18 18.17 -4.76
CA GLU A 234 -2.49 19.25 -5.71
C GLU A 234 -1.44 19.41 -6.83
N HIS A 235 -0.19 18.96 -6.57
CA HIS A 235 0.92 18.97 -7.52
C HIS A 235 1.11 17.63 -8.24
N ASN A 236 0.15 16.73 -8.15
CA ASN A 236 0.23 15.35 -8.67
C ASN A 236 1.37 14.51 -8.06
N LYS A 237 1.87 14.84 -6.88
CA LYS A 237 2.82 14.00 -6.14
C LYS A 237 2.10 12.91 -5.37
N VAL A 238 2.80 11.81 -5.13
CA VAL A 238 2.23 10.69 -4.33
C VAL A 238 1.78 11.20 -2.97
N ASN A 239 0.55 10.84 -2.60
CA ASN A 239 0.03 11.01 -1.25
C ASN A 239 -0.60 9.69 -0.77
N PHE A 240 -0.49 9.38 0.53
CA PHE A 240 -1.05 8.16 1.09
C PHE A 240 -2.37 8.39 1.81
N TYR A 241 -2.51 9.55 2.43
CA TYR A 241 -3.60 9.85 3.35
C TYR A 241 -4.70 10.70 2.71
N ASP A 242 -4.33 11.70 1.92
CA ASP A 242 -5.27 12.67 1.37
C ASP A 242 -5.03 12.93 -0.13
N GLY A 243 -5.85 13.79 -0.74
CA GLY A 243 -5.74 14.17 -2.14
C GLY A 243 -6.82 13.55 -3.03
N LYS A 244 -6.60 13.61 -4.34
CA LYS A 244 -7.52 13.10 -5.36
C LYS A 244 -7.08 11.76 -5.90
N ILE A 245 -8.04 10.95 -6.32
CA ILE A 245 -7.78 9.71 -7.05
C ILE A 245 -7.40 10.08 -8.47
N ARG A 246 -6.18 9.72 -8.89
CA ARG A 246 -5.70 9.90 -10.26
C ARG A 246 -5.52 8.56 -10.94
N VAL A 247 -6.02 8.46 -12.18
CA VAL A 247 -5.90 7.30 -13.04
C VAL A 247 -5.13 7.69 -14.29
N VAL A 248 -4.14 6.87 -14.66
CA VAL A 248 -3.40 7.03 -15.91
C VAL A 248 -3.57 5.80 -16.80
N THR A 249 -3.53 6.02 -18.11
CA THR A 249 -3.59 4.98 -19.14
C THR A 249 -2.31 4.14 -19.17
N PRO A 250 -2.31 2.99 -19.85
CA PRO A 250 -1.09 2.19 -20.05
C PRO A 250 0.05 2.94 -20.75
N ASP A 251 -0.24 4.00 -21.50
CA ASP A 251 0.76 4.87 -22.12
C ASP A 251 1.11 6.12 -21.30
N GLY A 252 0.63 6.20 -20.04
CA GLY A 252 1.01 7.22 -19.06
C GLY A 252 0.24 8.54 -19.13
N ARG A 253 -0.77 8.66 -19.99
CA ARG A 253 -1.62 9.87 -20.05
C ARG A 253 -2.65 9.86 -18.94
N GLU A 254 -3.03 11.02 -18.44
CA GLU A 254 -4.14 11.13 -17.50
C GLU A 254 -5.44 10.67 -18.15
N PHE A 255 -6.09 9.68 -17.51
CA PHE A 255 -7.39 9.16 -17.92
C PHE A 255 -8.52 9.82 -17.15
N ALA A 256 -8.35 9.97 -15.82
CA ALA A 256 -9.32 10.61 -14.94
C ALA A 256 -8.64 11.10 -13.66
N LYS A 257 -9.21 12.16 -13.06
CA LYS A 257 -8.86 12.64 -11.73
C LYS A 257 -10.15 13.07 -11.02
N PHE A 258 -10.45 12.50 -9.86
CA PHE A 258 -11.74 12.66 -9.19
C PHE A 258 -11.65 12.60 -7.67
N GLU A 259 -12.69 13.11 -7.01
CA GLU A 259 -12.83 13.06 -5.56
C GLU A 259 -13.37 11.69 -5.10
N ALA A 260 -13.13 11.33 -3.84
CA ALA A 260 -13.59 10.07 -3.26
C ALA A 260 -15.12 9.84 -3.45
N LYS A 261 -15.92 10.88 -3.30
CA LYS A 261 -17.40 10.81 -3.44
C LYS A 261 -17.87 10.38 -4.83
N ASP A 262 -17.07 10.65 -5.86
CA ASP A 262 -17.43 10.41 -7.26
C ASP A 262 -16.99 9.01 -7.75
N TYR A 263 -16.48 8.14 -6.87
CA TYR A 263 -15.89 6.86 -7.24
C TYR A 263 -16.83 5.94 -8.03
N LEU A 264 -18.13 5.97 -7.76
CA LEU A 264 -19.14 5.15 -8.46
C LEU A 264 -19.35 5.57 -9.92
N GLU A 265 -18.93 6.78 -10.31
CA GLU A 265 -18.94 7.23 -11.71
C GLU A 265 -17.77 6.61 -12.49
N HIS A 266 -16.70 6.27 -11.79
CA HIS A 266 -15.44 5.82 -12.39
C HIS A 266 -15.17 4.33 -12.23
N ILE A 267 -15.63 3.70 -11.14
CA ILE A 267 -15.32 2.33 -10.76
C ILE A 267 -16.61 1.51 -10.70
N ALA A 268 -16.55 0.32 -11.29
CA ALA A 268 -17.56 -0.71 -11.15
C ALA A 268 -16.90 -2.02 -10.70
N GLU A 269 -17.70 -2.99 -10.25
CA GLU A 269 -17.23 -4.29 -9.79
C GLU A 269 -17.77 -5.40 -10.70
N HIS A 270 -16.90 -6.33 -11.08
CA HIS A 270 -17.23 -7.56 -11.79
C HIS A 270 -17.18 -8.75 -10.84
N VAL A 271 -18.05 -9.73 -11.04
CA VAL A 271 -18.13 -10.95 -10.22
C VAL A 271 -17.85 -12.17 -11.10
N GLU A 272 -16.97 -13.04 -10.64
CA GLU A 272 -16.65 -14.31 -11.27
C GLU A 272 -17.10 -15.48 -10.40
N PRO A 273 -17.59 -16.59 -10.97
CA PRO A 273 -18.13 -17.72 -10.21
C PRO A 273 -17.06 -18.53 -9.45
N TRP A 274 -15.81 -18.38 -9.81
CA TRP A 274 -14.68 -19.14 -9.26
C TRP A 274 -13.97 -18.48 -8.09
N THR A 275 -14.37 -17.24 -7.68
CA THR A 275 -13.75 -16.50 -6.58
C THR A 275 -14.77 -15.71 -5.77
N TYR A 276 -14.47 -15.48 -4.48
CA TYR A 276 -15.25 -14.55 -3.64
C TYR A 276 -14.88 -13.08 -3.86
N VAL A 277 -13.74 -12.82 -4.48
CA VAL A 277 -13.27 -11.45 -4.74
C VAL A 277 -14.17 -10.78 -5.78
N LYS A 278 -14.64 -9.59 -5.50
CA LYS A 278 -15.15 -8.68 -6.53
C LYS A 278 -13.96 -8.01 -7.20
N LEU A 279 -14.01 -7.93 -8.50
CA LEU A 279 -12.93 -7.41 -9.34
C LEU A 279 -13.28 -5.98 -9.78
N PRO A 280 -12.73 -4.94 -9.14
CA PRO A 280 -13.00 -3.56 -9.52
C PRO A 280 -12.32 -3.24 -10.86
N TYR A 281 -13.03 -2.46 -11.69
CA TYR A 281 -12.55 -2.04 -13.00
C TYR A 281 -13.01 -0.63 -13.35
N LEU A 282 -12.35 0.02 -14.31
CA LEU A 282 -12.71 1.34 -14.81
C LEU A 282 -13.97 1.27 -15.66
N LYS A 283 -15.05 1.86 -15.16
CA LYS A 283 -16.41 1.79 -15.73
C LYS A 283 -16.50 2.25 -17.17
N LYS A 284 -15.80 3.34 -17.54
CA LYS A 284 -15.78 3.89 -18.91
C LYS A 284 -15.09 2.98 -19.92
N VAL A 285 -14.16 2.12 -19.48
CA VAL A 285 -13.45 1.17 -20.34
C VAL A 285 -14.23 -0.14 -20.43
N GLY A 286 -14.81 -0.57 -19.32
CA GLY A 286 -15.54 -1.84 -19.21
C GLY A 286 -14.64 -3.01 -18.83
N TRP A 287 -15.28 -4.11 -18.43
CA TRP A 287 -14.60 -5.35 -18.09
C TRP A 287 -14.46 -6.24 -19.33
N LYS A 288 -13.25 -6.66 -19.63
CA LYS A 288 -12.93 -7.64 -20.69
C LYS A 288 -11.97 -8.73 -20.21
N GLY A 289 -11.89 -8.96 -18.88
CA GLY A 289 -10.95 -9.88 -18.26
C GLY A 289 -9.58 -9.24 -17.99
N PHE A 290 -8.63 -10.08 -17.58
CA PHE A 290 -7.26 -9.68 -17.31
C PHE A 290 -6.44 -9.67 -18.61
N VAL A 291 -6.74 -8.74 -19.50
CA VAL A 291 -6.05 -8.55 -20.77
C VAL A 291 -4.98 -7.49 -20.69
N ASP A 292 -3.89 -7.71 -21.39
CA ASP A 292 -2.81 -6.72 -21.54
C ASP A 292 -3.26 -5.55 -22.44
N GLY A 293 -2.91 -4.32 -22.06
CA GLY A 293 -3.20 -3.12 -22.82
C GLY A 293 -4.45 -2.35 -22.37
N PRO A 294 -4.93 -1.40 -23.20
CA PRO A 294 -5.96 -0.44 -22.82
C PRO A 294 -7.40 -0.96 -22.95
N ASP A 295 -7.61 -2.15 -23.51
CA ASP A 295 -8.94 -2.63 -23.89
C ASP A 295 -9.79 -3.14 -22.73
N SER A 296 -9.18 -3.46 -21.59
CA SER A 296 -9.88 -3.81 -20.36
C SER A 296 -9.67 -2.76 -19.29
N GLY A 297 -10.74 -2.48 -18.52
CA GLY A 297 -10.73 -1.52 -17.42
C GLY A 297 -9.93 -1.98 -16.19
N VAL A 298 -9.12 -3.01 -16.31
CA VAL A 298 -8.21 -3.48 -15.24
C VAL A 298 -7.20 -2.39 -14.91
N TYR A 299 -6.99 -2.15 -13.62
CA TYR A 299 -6.01 -1.17 -13.15
C TYR A 299 -5.17 -1.74 -12.02
N ARG A 300 -3.95 -1.25 -11.88
CA ARG A 300 -3.05 -1.55 -10.76
C ARG A 300 -3.05 -0.42 -9.75
N VAL A 301 -3.02 -0.83 -8.49
CA VAL A 301 -2.86 0.02 -7.30
C VAL A 301 -1.59 -0.39 -6.55
N GLY A 302 -1.42 0.05 -5.32
CA GLY A 302 -0.23 -0.25 -4.52
C GLY A 302 0.99 0.56 -4.96
N PRO A 303 2.21 0.22 -4.52
CA PRO A 303 3.38 1.06 -4.73
C PRO A 303 3.63 1.46 -6.19
N LEU A 304 3.75 0.50 -7.10
CA LEU A 304 3.98 0.82 -8.52
C LEU A 304 2.80 1.54 -9.16
N GLY A 305 1.56 1.19 -8.76
CA GLY A 305 0.34 1.88 -9.21
C GLY A 305 0.37 3.36 -8.84
N ARG A 306 0.72 3.69 -7.61
CA ARG A 306 0.84 5.07 -7.14
C ARG A 306 1.96 5.84 -7.83
N LEU A 307 3.15 5.26 -7.94
CA LEU A 307 4.26 5.91 -8.62
C LEU A 307 3.96 6.18 -10.10
N ASN A 308 3.33 5.23 -10.80
CA ASN A 308 2.92 5.44 -12.19
C ASN A 308 1.80 6.48 -12.31
N ALA A 309 0.86 6.51 -11.36
CA ALA A 309 -0.24 7.48 -11.36
C ALA A 309 0.19 8.90 -10.96
N ALA A 310 1.28 9.07 -10.22
CA ALA A 310 1.79 10.36 -9.78
C ALA A 310 2.85 10.95 -10.73
N GLU A 311 3.17 12.23 -10.58
CA GLU A 311 4.24 12.92 -11.33
C GLU A 311 5.54 13.08 -10.53
N GLY A 312 5.64 12.39 -9.39
CA GLY A 312 6.81 12.34 -8.53
C GLY A 312 6.47 12.10 -7.08
N MET A 313 7.50 12.17 -6.23
CA MET A 313 7.39 12.08 -4.78
C MET A 313 7.42 13.47 -4.16
N ALA A 314 6.79 13.64 -3.00
CA ALA A 314 6.73 14.95 -2.32
C ALA A 314 7.94 15.24 -1.42
N THR A 315 8.82 14.24 -1.19
CA THR A 315 10.04 14.40 -0.38
C THR A 315 11.31 14.23 -1.22
N PRO A 316 12.42 14.89 -0.88
CA PRO A 316 13.57 15.03 -1.77
C PRO A 316 14.28 13.69 -2.06
N LEU A 317 14.60 12.87 -1.04
CA LEU A 317 15.36 11.64 -1.27
C LEU A 317 14.50 10.59 -2.00
N ALA A 318 13.22 10.50 -1.68
CA ALA A 318 12.31 9.62 -2.40
C ALA A 318 12.11 10.08 -3.86
N GLN A 319 12.16 11.39 -4.15
CA GLN A 319 12.10 11.94 -5.51
C GLN A 319 13.34 11.51 -6.32
N GLU A 320 14.52 11.62 -5.74
CA GLU A 320 15.77 11.19 -6.41
C GLU A 320 15.72 9.70 -6.80
N GLU A 321 15.24 8.86 -5.88
CA GLU A 321 15.14 7.42 -6.12
C GLU A 321 14.02 7.07 -7.12
N TYR A 322 12.92 7.81 -7.11
CA TYR A 322 11.85 7.73 -8.11
C TYR A 322 12.40 7.98 -9.53
N GLU A 323 13.16 9.05 -9.72
CA GLU A 323 13.77 9.39 -11.01
C GLU A 323 14.76 8.31 -11.47
N LEU A 324 15.58 7.81 -10.54
CA LEU A 324 16.52 6.72 -10.81
C LEU A 324 15.81 5.46 -11.27
N MET A 325 14.69 5.08 -10.63
CA MET A 325 13.90 3.91 -11.02
C MET A 325 13.40 4.02 -12.46
N TYR A 326 12.76 5.12 -12.83
CA TYR A 326 12.23 5.29 -14.19
C TYR A 326 13.34 5.38 -15.24
N LYS A 327 14.43 6.06 -14.94
CA LYS A 327 15.62 6.10 -15.81
C LYS A 327 16.20 4.71 -16.06
N THR A 328 16.29 3.89 -15.00
CA THR A 328 16.88 2.55 -15.09
C THR A 328 15.98 1.56 -15.82
N LEU A 329 14.67 1.67 -15.64
CA LEU A 329 13.70 0.73 -16.19
C LEU A 329 13.15 1.15 -17.58
N GLY A 330 13.65 2.24 -18.16
CA GLY A 330 13.37 2.62 -19.54
C GLY A 330 12.26 3.64 -19.74
N GLY A 331 11.85 4.33 -18.68
CA GLY A 331 10.86 5.40 -18.73
C GLY A 331 9.56 5.08 -17.99
N LYS A 332 8.62 6.00 -18.04
CA LYS A 332 7.33 5.93 -17.37
C LYS A 332 6.21 5.79 -18.40
N PRO A 333 5.20 4.92 -18.16
CA PRO A 333 5.04 4.06 -16.99
C PRO A 333 5.88 2.77 -17.04
N VAL A 334 6.20 2.21 -15.87
CA VAL A 334 6.81 0.89 -15.75
C VAL A 334 5.72 -0.16 -15.58
N HIS A 335 5.74 -1.22 -16.40
CA HIS A 335 4.71 -2.26 -16.43
C HIS A 335 5.11 -3.56 -15.72
N SER A 336 6.39 -3.71 -15.38
CA SER A 336 6.91 -4.91 -14.73
C SER A 336 6.35 -5.09 -13.32
N THR A 337 5.78 -6.25 -13.05
CA THR A 337 5.30 -6.62 -11.71
C THR A 337 6.43 -6.66 -10.68
N LEU A 338 7.64 -7.07 -11.08
CA LEU A 338 8.78 -7.13 -10.16
C LEU A 338 9.30 -5.74 -9.75
N ALA A 339 8.99 -4.69 -10.49
CA ALA A 339 9.29 -3.31 -10.12
C ALA A 339 8.53 -2.82 -8.87
N TYR A 340 7.47 -3.53 -8.46
CA TYR A 340 6.78 -3.25 -7.19
C TYR A 340 7.71 -3.27 -5.98
N HIS A 341 8.75 -4.10 -5.99
CA HIS A 341 9.71 -4.17 -4.88
C HIS A 341 10.54 -2.89 -4.75
N TRP A 342 10.98 -2.33 -5.86
CA TRP A 342 11.70 -1.05 -5.85
C TRP A 342 10.76 0.10 -5.47
N ALA A 343 9.60 0.18 -6.12
CA ALA A 343 8.58 1.17 -5.80
C ALA A 343 8.21 1.17 -4.30
N ARG A 344 8.12 -0.01 -3.68
CA ARG A 344 7.86 -0.16 -2.24
C ARG A 344 8.96 0.42 -1.36
N LEU A 345 10.21 0.25 -1.75
CA LEU A 345 11.34 0.84 -1.00
C LEU A 345 11.41 2.37 -1.17
N ILE A 346 11.01 2.90 -2.34
CA ILE A 346 10.84 4.33 -2.54
C ILE A 346 9.75 4.87 -1.61
N GLU A 347 8.63 4.18 -1.48
CA GLU A 347 7.57 4.56 -0.55
C GLU A 347 7.96 4.40 0.93
N LEU A 348 8.80 3.43 1.27
CA LEU A 348 9.36 3.31 2.61
C LEU A 348 10.21 4.55 2.95
N LEU A 349 11.03 5.01 2.02
CA LEU A 349 11.82 6.21 2.17
C LEU A 349 10.91 7.44 2.28
N TYR A 350 9.94 7.60 1.39
CA TYR A 350 8.96 8.68 1.43
C TYR A 350 8.23 8.75 2.78
N ALA A 351 7.67 7.62 3.25
CA ALA A 351 6.97 7.57 4.54
C ALA A 351 7.88 7.98 5.71
N SER A 352 9.16 7.58 5.65
CA SER A 352 10.13 7.92 6.69
C SER A 352 10.50 9.40 6.68
N GLU A 353 10.77 9.99 5.51
CA GLU A 353 11.03 11.43 5.35
C GLU A 353 9.81 12.25 5.79
N ARG A 354 8.62 11.87 5.33
CA ARG A 354 7.37 12.54 5.66
C ARG A 354 7.06 12.49 7.16
N ALA A 355 7.35 11.35 7.83
CA ALA A 355 7.22 11.26 9.27
C ALA A 355 8.13 12.24 10.01
N VAL A 356 9.36 12.47 9.52
CA VAL A 356 10.29 13.47 10.09
C VAL A 356 9.78 14.89 9.87
N GLU A 357 9.24 15.20 8.70
CA GLU A 357 8.63 16.51 8.44
C GLU A 357 7.45 16.78 9.38
N LEU A 358 6.51 15.84 9.48
CA LEU A 358 5.32 15.98 10.30
C LEU A 358 5.62 16.10 11.80
N VAL A 359 6.55 15.28 12.32
CA VAL A 359 6.88 15.31 13.75
C VAL A 359 7.63 16.57 14.16
N LYS A 360 8.26 17.28 13.21
CA LYS A 360 8.92 18.57 13.42
C LYS A 360 8.00 19.77 13.21
N ASP A 361 6.82 19.54 12.69
CA ASP A 361 5.84 20.61 12.51
C ASP A 361 5.43 21.19 13.88
N PRO A 362 5.46 22.53 14.07
CA PRO A 362 5.17 23.13 15.36
C PRO A 362 3.74 22.92 15.86
N GLU A 363 2.80 22.61 14.96
CA GLU A 363 1.40 22.36 15.33
C GLU A 363 1.13 20.90 15.73
N ILE A 364 2.11 19.99 15.60
CA ILE A 364 1.89 18.54 15.81
C ILE A 364 1.50 18.19 17.26
N THR A 365 1.86 19.03 18.23
CA THR A 365 1.51 18.88 19.64
C THR A 365 0.33 19.76 20.08
N SER A 366 -0.35 20.42 19.12
CA SER A 366 -1.55 21.22 19.41
C SER A 366 -2.63 20.37 20.06
N THR A 367 -3.35 20.96 21.04
CA THR A 367 -4.50 20.32 21.68
C THR A 367 -5.79 20.44 20.89
N ASN A 368 -5.81 21.27 19.84
CA ASN A 368 -6.95 21.40 18.93
C ASN A 368 -6.96 20.25 17.91
N VAL A 369 -7.45 19.08 18.34
CA VAL A 369 -7.40 17.85 17.53
C VAL A 369 -8.77 17.33 17.11
N ARG A 370 -9.85 18.09 17.33
CA ARG A 370 -11.20 17.68 16.94
C ARG A 370 -12.16 18.84 16.80
N ASN A 371 -12.90 18.87 15.71
CA ASN A 371 -14.05 19.73 15.50
C ASN A 371 -15.35 19.00 15.86
N LYS A 372 -16.39 19.77 16.21
CA LYS A 372 -17.71 19.21 16.53
C LYS A 372 -18.37 18.67 15.26
N PRO A 373 -18.86 17.41 15.26
CA PRO A 373 -19.61 16.85 14.15
C PRO A 373 -20.90 17.65 13.86
N GLY A 374 -21.26 17.73 12.58
CA GLY A 374 -22.54 18.24 12.11
C GLY A 374 -23.62 17.16 12.08
N GLU A 375 -24.72 17.45 11.39
CA GLU A 375 -25.82 16.49 11.20
C GLU A 375 -25.35 15.34 10.29
N PRO A 376 -25.76 14.08 10.57
CA PRO A 376 -25.36 12.92 9.81
C PRO A 376 -26.01 12.89 8.42
N GLY A 377 -25.24 12.44 7.43
CA GLY A 377 -25.65 12.23 6.05
C GLY A 377 -24.89 11.05 5.43
N GLU A 378 -24.68 11.11 4.12
CA GLU A 378 -23.87 10.14 3.40
C GLU A 378 -22.40 10.58 3.34
N GLY A 379 -21.49 9.65 3.42
CA GLY A 379 -20.06 9.95 3.35
C GLY A 379 -19.20 8.84 2.75
N VAL A 380 -18.20 9.23 2.00
CA VAL A 380 -17.19 8.36 1.40
C VAL A 380 -15.80 8.80 1.82
N GLY A 381 -14.99 7.87 2.28
CA GLY A 381 -13.59 8.09 2.62
C GLY A 381 -12.65 7.17 1.83
N VAL A 382 -11.56 7.74 1.35
CA VAL A 382 -10.51 7.03 0.60
C VAL A 382 -9.15 7.33 1.20
N VAL A 383 -8.31 6.31 1.22
CA VAL A 383 -6.87 6.37 1.54
C VAL A 383 -6.13 5.38 0.66
N ALA A 384 -4.81 5.55 0.53
CA ALA A 384 -3.97 4.55 -0.11
C ALA A 384 -3.60 3.46 0.90
N ALA A 385 -3.77 2.19 0.58
CA ALA A 385 -3.23 1.10 1.39
C ALA A 385 -1.79 0.79 0.98
N ALA A 386 -0.97 0.29 1.91
CA ALA A 386 0.43 -0.02 1.63
C ALA A 386 0.59 -1.14 0.57
N ARG A 387 -0.45 -2.02 0.48
CA ARG A 387 -0.49 -3.15 -0.47
C ARG A 387 -1.79 -3.17 -1.25
#